data_6de382d00c58e377332a02eac85e0ae5
#
_entry.id   6de382d00c58e377332a02eac85e0ae5
#
_cell.length_a   1.000
_cell.length_b   1.000
_cell.length_c   1.000
_cell.angle_alpha   90.00
_cell.angle_beta   90.00
_cell.angle_gamma   90.00
#
_symmetry.space_group_name_H-M   'P 1'
#
loop_
_entity.id
_entity.type
_entity.pdbx_description
1 polymer ?
#
loop_
_entity_poly.entity_id
_entity_poly.type
_entity_poly.pdbx_seq_one_letter_code
_entity_poly.pdbx_strand_id
1 'polypeptide(L)'
;MTLSNGNDLFNVRRAGVLMHPTCLPGTLGVLGAGARRFVDFLAASGITVWQTLPIGPTHQDLSPYQSLSAHAGNQDFIDLSELLQVGLLADAELAQPTVDSRQQLLAIAAQRFFDGLGVAQNGLDLAGFEAFRAKND
;
A
#
# COMPACT_ATOMS: atom_id res chain seq x y z
N MET A 1 -0.90 -7.01 20.21
CA MET A 1 -1.03 -5.53 20.17
C MET A 1 -2.52 -5.22 20.11
N THR A 2 -3.12 -4.84 21.22
CA THR A 2 -4.54 -4.51 21.29
C THR A 2 -4.77 -3.18 20.59
N LEU A 3 -5.59 -3.19 19.53
CA LEU A 3 -6.06 -1.97 18.91
C LEU A 3 -6.88 -1.22 19.96
N SER A 4 -6.39 -0.06 20.42
CA SER A 4 -7.15 0.81 21.32
C SER A 4 -8.41 1.28 20.58
N ASN A 5 -9.55 1.26 21.28
CA ASN A 5 -10.81 1.76 20.76
C ASN A 5 -10.62 3.19 20.22
N GLY A 6 -11.17 3.49 19.04
CA GLY A 6 -11.01 4.76 18.33
C GLY A 6 -11.31 6.06 19.11
N ASN A 7 -11.85 5.97 20.32
CA ASN A 7 -12.05 7.08 21.23
C ASN A 7 -10.76 7.60 21.90
N ASP A 8 -9.67 6.85 21.88
CA ASP A 8 -8.41 7.25 22.54
C ASP A 8 -7.59 8.26 21.73
N LEU A 9 -7.85 8.43 20.45
CA LEU A 9 -7.07 9.33 19.59
C LEU A 9 -7.15 10.80 20.04
N PHE A 10 -8.27 11.23 20.58
CA PHE A 10 -8.53 12.63 20.96
C PHE A 10 -8.42 12.90 22.45
N ASN A 11 -8.27 11.87 23.28
CA ASN A 11 -8.26 12.00 24.73
C ASN A 11 -6.89 12.37 25.33
N VAL A 12 -5.82 12.30 24.53
CA VAL A 12 -4.46 12.64 24.96
C VAL A 12 -3.79 13.53 23.92
N ARG A 13 -2.89 14.41 24.38
CA ARG A 13 -2.06 15.21 23.45
C ARG A 13 -1.12 14.28 22.69
N ARG A 14 -1.08 14.46 21.38
CA ARG A 14 -0.24 13.67 20.46
C ARG A 14 0.59 14.60 19.60
N ALA A 15 1.78 14.16 19.23
CA ALA A 15 2.55 14.75 18.14
C ALA A 15 2.22 13.99 16.86
N GLY A 16 2.04 14.73 15.78
CA GLY A 16 1.79 14.18 14.47
C GLY A 16 2.63 14.84 13.37
N VAL A 17 2.76 14.17 12.25
CA VAL A 17 3.34 14.72 11.03
C VAL A 17 2.30 14.65 9.91
N LEU A 18 2.19 15.74 9.14
CA LEU A 18 1.44 15.76 7.89
C LEU A 18 2.43 15.57 6.74
N MET A 19 2.33 14.45 6.06
CA MET A 19 3.16 14.16 4.89
C MET A 19 2.46 13.15 4.00
N HIS A 20 2.36 13.46 2.70
CA HIS A 20 1.78 12.51 1.75
C HIS A 20 2.76 11.36 1.47
N PRO A 21 2.30 10.10 1.36
CA PRO A 21 3.18 8.95 1.14
C PRO A 21 4.07 9.05 -0.10
N THR A 22 3.65 9.77 -1.14
CA THR A 22 4.47 10.00 -2.34
C THR A 22 5.72 10.83 -2.11
N CYS A 23 5.87 11.46 -0.94
CA CYS A 23 7.10 12.15 -0.53
C CYS A 23 8.17 11.18 -0.01
N LEU A 24 7.83 9.92 0.21
CA LEU A 24 8.78 8.90 0.65
C LEU A 24 9.68 8.47 -0.52
N PRO A 25 10.94 8.16 -0.24
CA PRO A 25 11.83 7.64 -1.26
C PRO A 25 11.39 6.23 -1.68
N GLY A 26 11.26 6.00 -2.96
CA GLY A 26 10.95 4.71 -3.55
C GLY A 26 10.85 4.80 -5.07
N THR A 27 11.38 3.82 -5.76
CA THR A 27 11.35 3.73 -7.23
C THR A 27 10.35 2.69 -7.74
N LEU A 28 9.98 1.72 -6.88
CA LEU A 28 9.12 0.59 -7.24
C LEU A 28 7.71 0.71 -6.69
N GLY A 29 7.44 1.72 -5.87
CA GLY A 29 6.15 1.99 -5.25
C GLY A 29 6.29 2.86 -4.01
N VAL A 30 5.18 3.13 -3.37
CA VAL A 30 5.10 4.11 -2.26
C VAL A 30 4.99 3.41 -0.91
N LEU A 31 4.13 2.39 -0.81
CA LEU A 31 3.83 1.71 0.45
C LEU A 31 4.67 0.43 0.62
N GLY A 32 5.99 0.56 0.56
CA GLY A 32 6.94 -0.53 0.74
C GLY A 32 7.87 -0.33 1.93
N ALA A 33 9.09 -0.84 1.82
CA ALA A 33 10.12 -0.76 2.87
C ALA A 33 10.43 0.67 3.31
N GLY A 34 10.33 1.65 2.40
CA GLY A 34 10.48 3.08 2.72
C GLY A 34 9.42 3.58 3.69
N ALA A 35 8.16 3.23 3.45
CA ALA A 35 7.06 3.60 4.32
C ALA A 35 7.17 2.93 5.69
N ARG A 36 7.57 1.65 5.75
CA ARG A 36 7.81 0.95 7.02
C ARG A 36 8.91 1.65 7.85
N ARG A 37 10.06 1.93 7.24
CA ARG A 37 11.15 2.67 7.93
C ARG A 37 10.69 4.04 8.42
N PHE A 38 9.85 4.72 7.68
CA PHE A 38 9.30 6.01 8.12
C PHE A 38 8.39 5.84 9.34
N VAL A 39 7.50 4.84 9.35
CA VAL A 39 6.67 4.52 10.52
C VAL A 39 7.51 4.18 11.75
N ASP A 40 8.56 3.37 11.57
CA ASP A 40 9.50 3.02 12.64
C ASP A 40 10.22 4.27 13.18
N PHE A 41 10.66 5.17 12.30
CA PHE A 41 11.26 6.45 12.67
C PHE A 41 10.27 7.33 13.46
N LEU A 42 9.02 7.46 13.03
CA LEU A 42 7.99 8.20 13.75
C LEU A 42 7.79 7.61 15.15
N ALA A 43 7.64 6.30 15.25
CA ALA A 43 7.45 5.60 16.51
C ALA A 43 8.64 5.82 17.48
N ALA A 44 9.87 5.68 16.97
CA ALA A 44 11.09 5.91 17.74
C ALA A 44 11.23 7.38 18.21
N SER A 45 10.66 8.31 17.44
CA SER A 45 10.64 9.74 17.76
C SER A 45 9.48 10.17 18.67
N GLY A 46 8.64 9.23 19.11
CA GLY A 46 7.46 9.53 19.95
C GLY A 46 6.30 10.19 19.17
N ILE A 47 6.37 10.21 17.84
CA ILE A 47 5.30 10.70 16.96
C ILE A 47 4.29 9.58 16.77
N THR A 48 3.04 9.83 17.12
CA THR A 48 2.00 8.80 17.17
C THR A 48 0.91 8.97 16.12
N VAL A 49 0.97 10.03 15.32
CA VAL A 49 0.01 10.31 14.25
C VAL A 49 0.75 10.63 12.95
N TRP A 50 0.41 9.89 11.91
CA TRP A 50 0.78 10.24 10.54
C TRP A 50 -0.49 10.61 9.78
N GLN A 51 -0.62 11.90 9.45
CA GLN A 51 -1.71 12.43 8.66
C GLN A 51 -1.28 12.51 7.19
N THR A 52 -2.16 12.07 6.30
CA THR A 52 -1.94 12.14 4.85
C THR A 52 -3.04 12.94 4.17
N LEU A 53 -2.79 13.38 2.94
CA LEU A 53 -3.85 13.74 2.00
C LEU A 53 -4.57 12.45 1.56
N PRO A 54 -5.74 12.56 0.90
CA PRO A 54 -6.43 11.39 0.37
C PRO A 54 -5.51 10.50 -0.47
N ILE A 55 -5.58 9.19 -0.25
CA ILE A 55 -4.69 8.17 -0.85
C ILE A 55 -5.42 7.29 -1.88
N GLY A 56 -6.63 7.66 -2.26
CA GLY A 56 -7.41 6.96 -3.29
C GLY A 56 -6.83 7.16 -4.70
N PRO A 57 -7.39 6.45 -5.69
CA PRO A 57 -7.00 6.61 -7.09
C PRO A 57 -7.32 8.02 -7.57
N THR A 58 -6.39 8.62 -8.31
CA THR A 58 -6.50 9.99 -8.82
C THR A 58 -6.81 10.01 -10.31
N HIS A 59 -7.18 11.16 -10.83
CA HIS A 59 -7.20 11.45 -12.26
C HIS A 59 -5.76 11.61 -12.81
N GLN A 60 -5.65 11.93 -14.10
CA GLN A 60 -4.35 12.10 -14.80
C GLN A 60 -3.49 13.24 -14.24
N ASP A 61 -4.11 14.23 -13.58
CA ASP A 61 -3.42 15.33 -12.91
C ASP A 61 -2.75 14.95 -11.60
N LEU A 62 -2.97 13.70 -11.14
CA LEU A 62 -2.43 13.14 -9.90
C LEU A 62 -2.81 13.94 -8.64
N SER A 63 -3.85 14.78 -8.72
CA SER A 63 -4.30 15.56 -7.57
C SER A 63 -4.98 14.68 -6.53
N PRO A 64 -4.47 14.60 -5.29
CA PRO A 64 -5.06 13.80 -4.23
C PRO A 64 -6.44 14.32 -3.80
N TYR A 65 -6.78 15.56 -4.16
CA TYR A 65 -8.07 16.16 -3.85
C TYR A 65 -9.17 15.81 -4.87
N GLN A 66 -8.79 15.24 -6.02
CA GLN A 66 -9.69 14.78 -7.07
C GLN A 66 -9.62 13.26 -7.20
N SER A 67 -9.97 12.58 -6.12
CA SER A 67 -9.98 11.12 -6.10
C SER A 67 -11.19 10.57 -6.85
N LEU A 68 -10.96 9.54 -7.66
CA LEU A 68 -12.01 8.79 -8.36
C LEU A 68 -12.92 8.03 -7.40
N SER A 69 -12.39 7.65 -6.23
CA SER A 69 -13.12 6.94 -5.19
C SER A 69 -12.51 7.22 -3.83
N ALA A 70 -13.36 7.47 -2.84
CA ALA A 70 -12.94 7.62 -1.45
C ALA A 70 -12.58 6.28 -0.76
N HIS A 71 -13.00 5.16 -1.35
CA HIS A 71 -12.89 3.82 -0.75
C HIS A 71 -11.95 2.88 -1.51
N ALA A 72 -11.69 3.15 -2.80
CA ALA A 72 -10.81 2.31 -3.59
C ALA A 72 -9.34 2.54 -3.21
N GLY A 73 -8.56 1.46 -3.16
CA GLY A 73 -7.11 1.53 -3.05
C GLY A 73 -6.47 2.07 -4.33
N ASN A 74 -5.41 2.86 -4.20
CA ASN A 74 -4.62 3.33 -5.32
C ASN A 74 -3.55 2.30 -5.68
N GLN A 75 -3.67 1.71 -6.86
CA GLN A 75 -2.72 0.71 -7.35
C GLN A 75 -1.29 1.26 -7.54
N ASP A 76 -1.15 2.58 -7.75
CA ASP A 76 0.16 3.20 -7.91
C ASP A 76 0.96 3.24 -6.59
N PHE A 77 0.29 3.01 -5.46
CA PHE A 77 0.94 2.95 -4.15
C PHE A 77 1.49 1.56 -3.81
N ILE A 78 1.12 0.52 -4.57
CA ILE A 78 1.66 -0.82 -4.38
C ILE A 78 3.16 -0.81 -4.69
N ASP A 79 3.98 -1.28 -3.77
CA ASP A 79 5.42 -1.44 -4.01
C ASP A 79 5.68 -2.79 -4.69
N LEU A 80 6.25 -2.75 -5.90
CA LEU A 80 6.52 -3.96 -6.67
C LEU A 80 7.54 -4.88 -5.99
N SER A 81 8.42 -4.35 -5.14
CA SER A 81 9.36 -5.18 -4.36
C SER A 81 8.65 -6.06 -3.33
N GLU A 82 7.50 -5.64 -2.83
CA GLU A 82 6.68 -6.45 -1.94
C GLU A 82 6.06 -7.64 -2.71
N LEU A 83 5.65 -7.40 -3.97
CA LEU A 83 5.12 -8.47 -4.83
C LEU A 83 6.19 -9.49 -5.20
N LEU A 84 7.45 -9.04 -5.34
CA LEU A 84 8.61 -9.93 -5.49
C LEU A 84 8.83 -10.79 -4.23
N GLN A 85 8.81 -10.17 -3.05
CA GLN A 85 9.03 -10.88 -1.78
C GLN A 85 8.00 -11.97 -1.53
N VAL A 86 6.76 -11.75 -1.96
CA VAL A 86 5.69 -12.75 -1.85
C VAL A 86 5.60 -13.69 -3.05
N GLY A 87 6.56 -13.63 -3.97
CA GLY A 87 6.68 -14.55 -5.11
C GLY A 87 5.64 -14.33 -6.23
N LEU A 88 4.97 -13.18 -6.24
CA LEU A 88 4.04 -12.81 -7.32
C LEU A 88 4.75 -12.17 -8.51
N LEU A 89 5.99 -11.70 -8.34
CA LEU A 89 6.87 -11.22 -9.41
C LEU A 89 8.24 -11.89 -9.31
N ALA A 90 9.02 -11.83 -10.38
CA ALA A 90 10.40 -12.30 -10.43
C ALA A 90 11.38 -11.12 -10.62
N ASP A 91 12.63 -11.27 -10.16
CA ASP A 91 13.67 -10.23 -10.28
C ASP A 91 13.88 -9.76 -11.71
N ALA A 92 13.86 -10.67 -12.68
CA ALA A 92 14.03 -10.37 -14.09
C ALA A 92 12.93 -9.45 -14.66
N GLU A 93 11.75 -9.44 -14.05
CA GLU A 93 10.62 -8.61 -14.47
C GLU A 93 10.75 -7.18 -13.95
N LEU A 94 11.50 -6.97 -12.85
CA LEU A 94 11.70 -5.66 -12.22
C LEU A 94 12.88 -4.88 -12.78
N ALA A 95 13.64 -5.43 -13.74
CA ALA A 95 14.93 -4.85 -14.15
C ALA A 95 14.83 -3.43 -14.72
N GLN A 96 13.70 -3.04 -15.33
CA GLN A 96 13.45 -1.65 -15.78
C GLN A 96 11.95 -1.34 -15.83
N PRO A 97 11.29 -1.02 -14.71
CA PRO A 97 9.87 -0.68 -14.73
C PRO A 97 9.65 0.71 -15.35
N THR A 98 9.02 0.75 -16.50
CA THR A 98 8.40 1.96 -17.06
C THR A 98 6.96 2.08 -16.56
N VAL A 99 6.29 3.22 -16.79
CA VAL A 99 4.87 3.40 -16.40
C VAL A 99 3.99 2.33 -17.04
N ASP A 100 4.20 2.05 -18.33
CA ASP A 100 3.42 1.03 -19.06
C ASP A 100 3.73 -0.38 -18.55
N SER A 101 5.01 -0.67 -18.24
CA SER A 101 5.39 -1.96 -17.67
C SER A 101 4.87 -2.17 -16.26
N ARG A 102 4.68 -1.10 -15.47
CA ARG A 102 4.12 -1.19 -14.12
C ARG A 102 2.71 -1.78 -14.11
N GLN A 103 1.81 -1.28 -14.97
CA GLN A 103 0.45 -1.82 -15.05
C GLN A 103 0.45 -3.28 -15.49
N GLN A 104 1.33 -3.65 -16.44
CA GLN A 104 1.50 -5.03 -16.86
C GLN A 104 2.01 -5.92 -15.71
N LEU A 105 2.98 -5.45 -14.94
CA LEU A 105 3.50 -6.18 -13.77
C LEU A 105 2.43 -6.39 -12.69
N LEU A 106 1.62 -5.37 -12.41
CA LEU A 106 0.50 -5.52 -11.49
C LEU A 106 -0.54 -6.51 -12.00
N ALA A 107 -0.84 -6.51 -13.31
CA ALA A 107 -1.74 -7.48 -13.92
C ALA A 107 -1.19 -8.92 -13.83
N ILE A 108 0.10 -9.11 -14.10
CA ILE A 108 0.78 -10.40 -13.94
C ILE A 108 0.71 -10.89 -12.49
N ALA A 109 1.02 -10.02 -11.53
CA ALA A 109 0.97 -10.36 -10.13
C ALA A 109 -0.46 -10.73 -9.68
N ALA A 110 -1.47 -9.99 -10.13
CA ALA A 110 -2.87 -10.28 -9.86
C ALA A 110 -3.28 -11.65 -10.43
N GLN A 111 -2.91 -11.93 -11.69
CA GLN A 111 -3.20 -13.23 -12.31
C GLN A 111 -2.58 -14.37 -11.51
N ARG A 112 -1.30 -14.25 -11.16
CA ARG A 112 -0.60 -15.26 -10.34
C ARG A 112 -1.25 -15.47 -8.97
N PHE A 113 -1.71 -14.40 -8.34
CA PHE A 113 -2.45 -14.50 -7.08
C PHE A 113 -3.74 -15.32 -7.24
N PHE A 114 -4.53 -15.05 -8.28
CA PHE A 114 -5.77 -15.80 -8.56
C PHE A 114 -5.51 -17.24 -9.00
N ASP A 115 -4.38 -17.51 -9.65
CA ASP A 115 -3.93 -18.85 -10.00
C ASP A 115 -3.39 -19.64 -8.79
N GLY A 116 -3.39 -19.03 -7.60
CA GLY A 116 -2.93 -19.64 -6.34
C GLY A 116 -1.42 -19.66 -6.16
N LEU A 117 -0.66 -18.98 -7.03
CA LEU A 117 0.79 -18.85 -6.88
C LEU A 117 1.10 -17.91 -5.69
N GLY A 118 1.99 -18.35 -4.81
CA GLY A 118 2.39 -17.56 -3.63
C GLY A 118 1.42 -17.62 -2.44
N VAL A 119 0.18 -18.07 -2.63
CA VAL A 119 -0.84 -18.10 -1.57
C VAL A 119 -0.45 -19.03 -0.42
N ALA A 120 0.05 -20.22 -0.72
CA ALA A 120 0.37 -21.21 0.30
C ALA A 120 1.69 -20.96 1.06
N GLN A 121 2.64 -20.22 0.49
CA GLN A 121 3.99 -20.06 1.01
C GLN A 121 4.26 -18.71 1.68
N ASN A 122 3.48 -17.68 1.37
CA ASN A 122 3.79 -16.29 1.74
C ASN A 122 2.66 -15.58 2.50
N GLY A 123 1.69 -16.32 3.03
CA GLY A 123 0.62 -15.76 3.86
C GLY A 123 -0.42 -14.94 3.08
N LEU A 124 -0.44 -15.04 1.75
CA LEU A 124 -1.50 -14.46 0.94
C LEU A 124 -2.77 -15.27 1.10
N ASP A 125 -3.90 -14.61 1.34
CA ASP A 125 -5.18 -15.24 1.64
C ASP A 125 -6.21 -14.93 0.53
N LEU A 126 -6.32 -15.84 -0.45
CA LEU A 126 -7.30 -15.72 -1.52
C LEU A 126 -8.75 -15.79 -0.99
N ALA A 127 -9.01 -16.67 -0.03
CA ALA A 127 -10.34 -16.80 0.55
C ALA A 127 -10.75 -15.54 1.34
N GLY A 128 -9.80 -14.96 2.09
CA GLY A 128 -9.99 -13.68 2.76
C GLY A 128 -10.22 -12.54 1.77
N PHE A 129 -9.52 -12.52 0.63
CA PHE A 129 -9.77 -11.54 -0.43
C PHE A 129 -11.17 -11.69 -1.02
N GLU A 130 -11.62 -12.90 -1.32
CA GLU A 130 -12.95 -13.13 -1.86
C GLU A 130 -14.05 -12.77 -0.86
N ALA A 131 -13.85 -13.06 0.43
CA ALA A 131 -14.76 -12.64 1.49
C ALA A 131 -14.82 -11.11 1.64
N PHE A 132 -13.66 -10.44 1.52
CA PHE A 132 -13.59 -8.98 1.50
C PHE A 132 -14.34 -8.40 0.31
N ARG A 133 -14.12 -8.93 -0.90
CA ARG A 133 -14.80 -8.49 -2.12
C ARG A 133 -16.31 -8.65 -2.00
N ALA A 134 -16.79 -9.83 -1.61
CA ALA A 134 -18.22 -10.11 -1.44
C ALA A 134 -18.93 -9.20 -0.42
N LYS A 135 -18.17 -8.64 0.53
CA LYS A 135 -18.71 -7.71 1.52
C LYS A 135 -18.75 -6.26 1.04
N ASN A 136 -17.90 -5.88 0.07
CA ASN A 136 -17.68 -4.49 -0.31
C ASN A 136 -18.08 -4.18 -1.77
N ASP A 137 -18.45 -5.19 -2.58
CA ASP A 137 -19.12 -5.05 -3.87
C ASP A 137 -20.65 -4.91 -3.66
#